data_d5e3280b1c9ad2e7b145a332bc74949d
#
_entry.id   d5e3280b1c9ad2e7b145a332bc74949d
#
_cell.length_a   1.000
_cell.length_b   1.000
_cell.length_c   1.000
_cell.angle_alpha   90.00
_cell.angle_beta   90.00
_cell.angle_gamma   90.00
#
_symmetry.space_group_name_H-M   'P 1'
#
loop_
_entity.id
_entity.type
_entity.pdbx_description
1 polymer ?
#
loop_
_entity_poly.entity_id
_entity_poly.type
_entity_poly.pdbx_seq_one_letter_code
_entity_poly.pdbx_strand_id
1 'polypeptide(L)'
;LAPFKAAVLPLVKKLTPKAMEVYEMLSKKFNVDFDEAGTIGKRYRRQDEIGTPFCITYDFDTLEKDNCVTIRNRDTMEQERVSIDNLVAYLEEKIDF
;
A
#
# COMPACT_ATOMS: atom_id res chain seq x y z
N LEU A 1 0.00 -19.31 -2.18
CA LEU A 1 0.50 -18.08 -2.77
C LEU A 1 -0.47 -16.92 -2.48
N ALA A 2 0.11 -15.76 -2.22
CA ALA A 2 -0.71 -14.57 -1.96
C ALA A 2 -1.45 -14.13 -3.22
N PRO A 3 -2.76 -13.80 -3.11
CA PRO A 3 -3.52 -13.34 -4.26
C PRO A 3 -3.10 -11.96 -4.76
N PHE A 4 -2.51 -11.14 -3.87
CA PHE A 4 -2.10 -9.78 -4.20
C PHE A 4 -0.62 -9.57 -3.93
N LYS A 5 0.03 -8.73 -4.76
CA LYS A 5 1.42 -8.34 -4.55
C LYS A 5 1.54 -7.20 -3.54
N ALA A 6 0.53 -6.37 -3.45
CA ALA A 6 0.48 -5.24 -2.52
C ALA A 6 -0.96 -4.89 -2.22
N ALA A 7 -1.18 -4.13 -1.15
CA ALA A 7 -2.49 -3.59 -0.82
C ALA A 7 -2.34 -2.10 -0.52
N VAL A 8 -3.26 -1.29 -1.03
CA VAL A 8 -3.32 0.15 -0.76
C VAL A 8 -4.34 0.40 0.33
N LEU A 9 -3.92 1.05 1.41
CA LEU A 9 -4.73 1.30 2.58
C LEU A 9 -4.77 2.81 2.86
N PRO A 10 -5.91 3.49 2.67
CA PRO A 10 -6.02 4.86 3.16
C PRO A 10 -6.04 4.83 4.69
N LEU A 11 -5.33 5.76 5.33
CA LEU A 11 -5.28 5.80 6.79
C LEU A 11 -6.68 6.00 7.37
N VAL A 12 -7.45 6.91 6.78
CA VAL A 12 -8.84 7.17 7.12
C VAL A 12 -9.66 7.33 5.83
N LYS A 13 -10.98 7.20 5.93
CA LYS A 13 -11.87 7.26 4.76
C LYS A 13 -11.80 8.59 4.00
N LYS A 14 -11.47 9.67 4.68
CA LYS A 14 -11.31 10.98 4.05
C LYS A 14 -10.25 10.97 2.95
N LEU A 15 -9.26 10.10 3.07
CA LEU A 15 -8.16 9.98 2.12
C LEU A 15 -8.43 8.98 0.99
N THR A 16 -9.57 8.31 1.01
CA THR A 16 -9.90 7.28 0.04
C THR A 16 -9.79 7.74 -1.41
N PRO A 17 -10.32 8.92 -1.81
CA PRO A 17 -10.22 9.34 -3.21
C PRO A 17 -8.77 9.45 -3.71
N LYS A 18 -7.87 9.96 -2.85
CA LYS A 18 -6.47 10.10 -3.21
C LYS A 18 -5.74 8.77 -3.20
N ALA A 19 -6.04 7.93 -2.21
CA ALA A 19 -5.46 6.60 -2.14
C ALA A 19 -5.90 5.75 -3.34
N MET A 20 -7.12 5.93 -3.81
CA MET A 20 -7.62 5.24 -4.98
C MET A 20 -6.82 5.57 -6.25
N GLU A 21 -6.31 6.80 -6.36
CA GLU A 21 -5.45 7.17 -7.49
C GLU A 21 -4.16 6.34 -7.48
N VAL A 22 -3.59 6.11 -6.31
CA VAL A 22 -2.40 5.25 -6.16
C VAL A 22 -2.75 3.80 -6.53
N TYR A 23 -3.88 3.31 -6.04
CA TYR A 23 -4.34 1.98 -6.37
C TYR A 23 -4.49 1.79 -7.89
N GLU A 24 -5.14 2.73 -8.55
CA GLU A 24 -5.34 2.65 -10.00
C GLU A 24 -4.02 2.65 -10.78
N MET A 25 -3.07 3.45 -10.33
CA MET A 25 -1.74 3.50 -10.94
C MET A 25 -1.04 2.14 -10.81
N LEU A 26 -1.07 1.55 -9.63
CA LEU A 26 -0.40 0.28 -9.37
C LEU A 26 -1.11 -0.90 -10.04
N SER A 27 -2.44 -0.87 -10.11
CA SER A 27 -3.21 -1.99 -10.65
C SER A 27 -2.96 -2.23 -12.13
N LYS A 28 -2.38 -1.26 -12.82
CA LYS A 28 -1.99 -1.42 -14.22
C LYS A 28 -0.79 -2.35 -14.39
N LYS A 29 0.00 -2.54 -13.34
CA LYS A 29 1.23 -3.34 -13.40
C LYS A 29 1.24 -4.53 -12.44
N PHE A 30 0.50 -4.44 -11.35
CA PHE A 30 0.50 -5.47 -10.30
C PHE A 30 -0.93 -5.85 -9.94
N ASN A 31 -1.10 -7.04 -9.39
CA ASN A 31 -2.36 -7.40 -8.77
C ASN A 31 -2.35 -6.85 -7.36
N VAL A 32 -3.11 -5.77 -7.12
CA VAL A 32 -3.14 -5.08 -5.82
C VAL A 32 -4.57 -5.05 -5.28
N ASP A 33 -4.67 -5.05 -3.95
CA ASP A 33 -5.94 -4.90 -3.24
C ASP A 33 -6.09 -3.47 -2.75
N PHE A 34 -7.32 -3.04 -2.54
CA PHE A 34 -7.65 -1.77 -1.91
C PHE A 34 -8.53 -2.09 -0.71
N ASP A 35 -8.05 -1.76 0.50
CA ASP A 35 -8.74 -2.12 1.73
C ASP A 35 -8.98 -0.90 2.59
N GLU A 36 -10.24 -0.50 2.74
CA GLU A 36 -10.64 0.64 3.56
C GLU A 36 -11.61 0.26 4.67
N ALA A 37 -11.90 -1.03 4.84
CA ALA A 37 -12.89 -1.50 5.81
C ALA A 37 -12.31 -1.58 7.23
N GLY A 38 -13.06 -1.07 8.20
CA GLY A 38 -12.69 -1.15 9.61
C GLY A 38 -11.55 -0.22 9.98
N THR A 39 -10.87 -0.53 11.09
CA THR A 39 -9.72 0.26 11.54
C THR A 39 -8.48 -0.11 10.76
N ILE A 40 -7.47 0.78 10.78
CA ILE A 40 -6.21 0.52 10.09
C ILE A 40 -5.51 -0.73 10.63
N GLY A 41 -5.58 -0.97 11.94
CA GLY A 41 -5.00 -2.16 12.55
C GLY A 41 -5.65 -3.45 12.03
N LYS A 42 -6.98 -3.44 11.88
CA LYS A 42 -7.71 -4.59 11.34
C LYS A 42 -7.37 -4.82 9.87
N ARG A 43 -7.14 -3.75 9.10
CA ARG A 43 -6.74 -3.86 7.69
C ARG A 43 -5.37 -4.50 7.56
N TYR A 44 -4.40 -4.09 8.37
CA TYR A 44 -3.08 -4.72 8.38
C TYR A 44 -3.18 -6.21 8.72
N ARG A 45 -3.97 -6.54 9.74
CA ARG A 45 -4.15 -7.94 10.16
C ARG A 45 -4.76 -8.77 9.04
N ARG A 46 -5.78 -8.24 8.36
CA ARG A 46 -6.42 -8.92 7.24
C ARG A 46 -5.45 -9.19 6.11
N GLN A 47 -4.64 -8.21 5.76
CA GLN A 47 -3.65 -8.36 4.69
C GLN A 47 -2.56 -9.34 5.09
N ASP A 48 -2.14 -9.36 6.36
CA ASP A 48 -1.19 -10.34 6.86
C ASP A 48 -1.75 -11.77 6.75
N GLU A 49 -3.02 -11.94 7.06
CA GLU A 49 -3.68 -13.26 6.99
C GLU A 49 -3.76 -13.81 5.57
N ILE A 50 -4.03 -12.97 4.60
CA ILE A 50 -4.08 -13.40 3.20
C ILE A 50 -2.69 -13.42 2.54
N GLY A 51 -1.65 -13.01 3.25
CA GLY A 51 -0.28 -13.13 2.79
C GLY A 51 0.21 -12.03 1.87
N THR A 52 -0.45 -10.87 1.85
CA THR A 52 -0.01 -9.73 1.03
C THR A 52 1.36 -9.25 1.50
N PRO A 53 2.39 -9.27 0.64
CA PRO A 53 3.76 -8.96 1.09
C PRO A 53 4.00 -7.50 1.44
N PHE A 54 3.30 -6.57 0.80
CA PHE A 54 3.50 -5.15 1.03
C PHE A 54 2.18 -4.44 1.26
N CYS A 55 2.09 -3.66 2.34
CA CYS A 55 0.96 -2.78 2.62
C CYS A 55 1.41 -1.34 2.43
N ILE A 56 0.68 -0.60 1.61
CA ILE A 56 1.01 0.77 1.24
C ILE A 56 -0.02 1.68 1.90
N THR A 57 0.40 2.46 2.90
CA THR A 57 -0.49 3.35 3.63
C THR A 57 -0.41 4.76 3.07
N TYR A 58 -1.56 5.27 2.67
CA TYR A 58 -1.72 6.66 2.25
C TYR A 58 -2.20 7.46 3.46
N ASP A 59 -1.39 8.40 3.93
CA ASP A 59 -1.69 9.19 5.12
C ASP A 59 -1.76 10.69 4.80
N PHE A 60 -2.00 11.52 5.84
CA PHE A 60 -2.09 12.96 5.65
C PHE A 60 -0.77 13.58 5.19
N ASP A 61 0.35 13.06 5.64
CA ASP A 61 1.67 13.55 5.21
C ASP A 61 1.89 13.26 3.73
N THR A 62 1.36 12.15 3.22
CA THR A 62 1.38 11.84 1.80
C THR A 62 0.70 12.95 1.00
N LEU A 63 -0.46 13.38 1.46
CA LEU A 63 -1.25 14.40 0.77
C LEU A 63 -0.64 15.80 0.92
N GLU A 64 -0.18 16.15 2.12
CA GLU A 64 0.12 17.53 2.49
C GLU A 64 1.59 17.91 2.47
N LYS A 65 2.51 16.93 2.54
CA LYS A 65 3.94 17.24 2.71
C LYS A 65 4.82 16.75 1.57
N ASP A 66 4.99 15.44 1.46
CA ASP A 66 6.11 14.89 0.70
C ASP A 66 5.71 13.96 -0.44
N ASN A 67 4.43 13.75 -0.65
CA ASN A 67 3.93 12.83 -1.68
C ASN A 67 4.53 11.42 -1.53
N CYS A 68 4.86 11.02 -0.30
CA CYS A 68 5.42 9.70 0.00
C CYS A 68 4.41 8.87 0.78
N VAL A 69 4.33 7.60 0.44
CA VAL A 69 3.51 6.62 1.14
C VAL A 69 4.38 5.79 2.07
N THR A 70 3.79 5.17 3.10
CA THR A 70 4.51 4.25 3.97
C THR A 70 4.29 2.84 3.46
N ILE A 71 5.38 2.11 3.19
CA ILE A 71 5.33 0.72 2.76
C ILE A 71 5.79 -0.15 3.91
N ARG A 72 4.93 -1.10 4.30
CA ARG A 72 5.25 -2.06 5.36
C ARG A 72 5.48 -3.42 4.73
N ASN A 73 6.63 -4.01 5.02
CA ASN A 73 6.98 -5.35 4.56
C ASN A 73 6.43 -6.38 5.57
N ARG A 74 5.60 -7.31 5.10
CA ARG A 74 4.97 -8.31 5.95
C ARG A 74 6.00 -9.22 6.64
N ASP A 75 7.03 -9.63 5.92
CA ASP A 75 7.98 -10.61 6.43
C ASP A 75 8.97 -10.02 7.44
N THR A 76 9.46 -8.80 7.18
CA THR A 76 10.46 -8.15 8.03
C THR A 76 9.83 -7.20 9.04
N MET A 77 8.57 -6.82 8.84
CA MET A 77 7.85 -5.80 9.61
C MET A 77 8.48 -4.41 9.50
N GLU A 78 9.41 -4.23 8.59
CA GLU A 78 10.03 -2.93 8.35
C GLU A 78 9.10 -2.00 7.61
N GLN A 79 9.20 -0.72 7.91
CA GLN A 79 8.43 0.33 7.25
C GLN A 79 9.38 1.34 6.62
N GLU A 80 8.98 1.84 5.47
CA GLU A 80 9.81 2.74 4.69
C GLU A 80 8.91 3.74 3.97
N ARG A 81 9.34 5.00 3.89
CA ARG A 81 8.61 5.99 3.12
C ARG A 81 9.19 6.07 1.72
N VAL A 82 8.30 5.96 0.73
CA VAL A 82 8.69 5.96 -0.68
C VAL A 82 7.81 6.96 -1.43
N SER A 83 8.43 7.79 -2.27
CA SER A 83 7.69 8.73 -3.11
C SER A 83 6.75 7.98 -4.06
N ILE A 84 5.55 8.50 -4.25
CA ILE A 84 4.60 7.93 -5.20
C ILE A 84 5.21 7.84 -6.60
N ASP A 85 6.03 8.81 -6.97
CA ASP A 85 6.70 8.80 -8.28
C ASP A 85 7.68 7.63 -8.44
N ASN A 86 8.23 7.13 -7.34
CA ASN A 86 9.17 6.01 -7.34
C ASN A 86 8.54 4.68 -6.92
N LEU A 87 7.24 4.69 -6.62
CA LEU A 87 6.56 3.55 -6.03
C LEU A 87 6.57 2.32 -6.94
N VAL A 88 6.27 2.52 -8.21
CA VAL A 88 6.27 1.41 -9.19
C VAL A 88 7.66 0.79 -9.29
N ALA A 89 8.70 1.62 -9.42
CA ALA A 89 10.07 1.13 -9.49
C ALA A 89 10.50 0.39 -8.23
N TYR A 90 10.10 0.91 -7.06
CA TYR A 90 10.37 0.26 -5.78
C TYR A 90 9.77 -1.14 -5.73
N LEU A 91 8.49 -1.27 -6.12
CA LEU A 91 7.81 -2.55 -6.09
C LEU A 91 8.34 -3.52 -7.14
N GLU A 92 8.69 -3.03 -8.33
CA GLU A 92 9.29 -3.88 -9.36
C GLU A 92 10.60 -4.51 -8.89
N GLU A 93 11.39 -3.75 -8.14
CA GLU A 93 12.64 -4.24 -7.58
C GLU A 93 12.44 -5.28 -6.48
N LYS A 94 11.39 -5.10 -5.66
CA LYS A 94 11.14 -5.94 -4.48
C LYS A 94 10.28 -7.15 -4.78
N ILE A 95 9.43 -7.07 -5.80
CA ILE A 95 8.49 -8.14 -6.13
C ILE A 95 9.09 -9.00 -7.24
N ASP A 96 9.13 -10.30 -6.98
CA ASP A 96 9.58 -11.27 -7.97
C ASP A 96 8.36 -11.76 -8.77
N PHE A 97 8.44 -11.62 -10.06
CA PHE A 97 7.37 -12.03 -10.98
C PHE A 97 7.55 -13.47 -11.44
#